data_94a671672733c19b453f8c4c7e7e6d56
#
_entry.id   94a671672733c19b453f8c4c7e7e6d56
#
_cell.length_a   1.000
_cell.length_b   1.000
_cell.length_c   1.000
_cell.angle_alpha   90.00
_cell.angle_beta   90.00
_cell.angle_gamma   90.00
#
_symmetry.space_group_name_H-M   'P 1'
#
loop_
_entity.id
_entity.type
_entity.pdbx_description
1 polymer ?
#
loop_
_entity_poly.entity_id
_entity_poly.type
_entity_poly.pdbx_seq_one_letter_code
_entity_poly.pdbx_strand_id
1 'polypeptide(L)'
;ANNFNKEEIEKAAFFAHIHRVRLFVTVNTLVDDSEMEELADYLVFLSNVGIDGIIVQDLGVIEVAKKVVPDLPLHASTQMTITNSAGAEFAYNAGMERAVLARECSLEEIRKICAESSPEIEVFIHGALCVCYSGQCLMSSLIGGRSGNRGRCAKPCRLPYSLVNNKWETVLDNNQAGQYLLSPRDMNTLEILPELIEAGVASYKIEGRMKRPEYVAVVVDIYRRAIDSYRNGDYKVSEEDMLNIRQIFNRDFTTGFLEGHPGKEMMSDRRPNNRGVLVGRVVKLDRKDNKAVVKLENEIHLGDGLEF
;
A
#
# COMPACT_ATOMS: atom_id res chain seq x y z
N ALA A 1 -0.81 9.66 -11.65
CA ALA A 1 -2.23 9.34 -11.60
C ALA A 1 -3.00 10.65 -11.69
N ASN A 2 -4.13 10.66 -12.36
CA ASN A 2 -5.05 11.78 -12.30
C ASN A 2 -5.72 11.75 -10.92
N ASN A 3 -5.88 12.92 -10.30
CA ASN A 3 -6.69 13.05 -9.11
C ASN A 3 -8.16 13.19 -9.51
N PHE A 4 -9.06 12.89 -8.59
CA PHE A 4 -10.45 13.23 -8.71
C PHE A 4 -10.61 14.76 -8.71
N ASN A 5 -11.41 15.31 -9.60
CA ASN A 5 -11.88 16.69 -9.52
C ASN A 5 -13.05 16.78 -8.51
N LYS A 6 -13.52 17.99 -8.23
CA LYS A 6 -14.59 18.24 -7.24
C LYS A 6 -15.87 17.44 -7.55
N GLU A 7 -16.31 17.46 -8.80
CA GLU A 7 -17.52 16.76 -9.26
C GLU A 7 -17.38 15.22 -9.15
N GLU A 8 -16.19 14.70 -9.42
CA GLU A 8 -15.89 13.27 -9.24
C GLU A 8 -15.87 12.86 -7.77
N ILE A 9 -15.39 13.74 -6.86
CA ILE A 9 -15.43 13.49 -5.41
C ILE A 9 -16.88 13.45 -4.92
N GLU A 10 -17.74 14.38 -5.34
CA GLU A 10 -19.17 14.39 -5.01
C GLU A 10 -19.85 13.08 -5.44
N LYS A 11 -19.60 12.65 -6.68
CA LYS A 11 -20.12 11.39 -7.21
C LYS A 11 -19.60 10.17 -6.42
N ALA A 12 -18.31 10.18 -6.07
CA ALA A 12 -17.69 9.11 -5.29
C ALA A 12 -18.26 9.03 -3.88
N ALA A 13 -18.48 10.16 -3.19
CA ALA A 13 -19.08 10.22 -1.87
C ALA A 13 -20.51 9.69 -1.91
N PHE A 14 -21.34 10.17 -2.84
CA PHE A 14 -22.69 9.68 -3.03
C PHE A 14 -22.71 8.15 -3.26
N PHE A 15 -21.88 7.67 -4.19
CA PHE A 15 -21.80 6.24 -4.50
C PHE A 15 -21.34 5.39 -3.31
N ALA A 16 -20.33 5.83 -2.57
CA ALA A 16 -19.86 5.13 -1.38
C ALA A 16 -20.97 5.04 -0.31
N HIS A 17 -21.65 6.15 -0.03
CA HIS A 17 -22.64 6.23 1.03
C HIS A 17 -23.91 5.40 0.76
N ILE A 18 -24.41 5.35 -0.48
CA ILE A 18 -25.55 4.46 -0.82
C ILE A 18 -25.20 3.00 -0.62
N HIS A 19 -23.91 2.64 -0.69
CA HIS A 19 -23.40 1.29 -0.38
C HIS A 19 -22.93 1.14 1.07
N ARG A 20 -23.15 2.14 1.95
CA ARG A 20 -22.72 2.14 3.36
C ARG A 20 -21.20 1.99 3.54
N VAL A 21 -20.45 2.52 2.60
CA VAL A 21 -18.98 2.56 2.62
C VAL A 21 -18.53 3.97 2.96
N ARG A 22 -17.63 4.11 3.93
CA ARG A 22 -17.03 5.39 4.29
C ARG A 22 -16.00 5.81 3.25
N LEU A 23 -15.94 7.10 2.94
CA LEU A 23 -14.99 7.70 2.01
C LEU A 23 -14.02 8.62 2.75
N PHE A 24 -12.73 8.30 2.70
CA PHE A 24 -11.66 9.14 3.26
C PHE A 24 -10.84 9.76 2.12
N VAL A 25 -10.54 11.05 2.23
CA VAL A 25 -9.73 11.76 1.24
C VAL A 25 -8.32 12.01 1.76
N THR A 26 -7.32 11.66 0.96
CA THR A 26 -5.92 11.91 1.34
C THR A 26 -5.53 13.35 1.05
N VAL A 27 -5.29 14.15 2.10
CA VAL A 27 -4.72 15.49 2.09
C VAL A 27 -3.33 15.41 2.74
N ASN A 28 -2.56 14.42 2.33
CA ASN A 28 -1.32 14.00 2.98
C ASN A 28 -0.07 14.39 2.19
N THR A 29 -0.10 15.56 1.57
CA THR A 29 1.08 16.21 0.97
C THR A 29 1.57 17.34 1.88
N LEU A 30 2.86 17.66 1.81
CA LEU A 30 3.36 18.90 2.40
C LEU A 30 2.84 20.08 1.60
N VAL A 31 2.48 21.17 2.28
CA VAL A 31 1.83 22.34 1.72
C VAL A 31 2.71 23.58 1.94
N ASP A 32 2.80 24.43 0.94
CA ASP A 32 3.51 25.71 1.02
C ASP A 32 2.56 26.80 1.57
N ASP A 33 3.10 27.84 2.20
CA ASP A 33 2.31 28.95 2.75
C ASP A 33 1.39 29.59 1.69
N SER A 34 1.83 29.64 0.45
CA SER A 34 1.05 30.17 -0.68
C SER A 34 -0.16 29.30 -1.09
N GLU A 35 -0.19 28.04 -0.65
CA GLU A 35 -1.26 27.07 -0.94
C GLU A 35 -2.32 27.01 0.18
N MET A 36 -2.09 27.69 1.33
CA MET A 36 -2.94 27.56 2.53
C MET A 36 -4.36 28.06 2.36
N GLU A 37 -4.59 29.12 1.58
CA GLU A 37 -5.93 29.66 1.32
C GLU A 37 -6.75 28.69 0.46
N GLU A 38 -6.15 28.17 -0.63
CA GLU A 38 -6.78 27.16 -1.49
C GLU A 38 -7.06 25.88 -0.72
N LEU A 39 -6.15 25.48 0.19
CA LEU A 39 -6.35 24.34 1.07
C LEU A 39 -7.57 24.54 1.98
N ALA A 40 -7.74 25.71 2.62
CA ALA A 40 -8.87 25.97 3.48
C ALA A 40 -10.21 25.85 2.73
N ASP A 41 -10.30 26.42 1.53
CA ASP A 41 -11.47 26.30 0.65
C ASP A 41 -11.74 24.84 0.24
N TYR A 42 -10.67 24.09 -0.02
CA TYR A 42 -10.79 22.68 -0.35
C TYR A 42 -11.30 21.84 0.83
N LEU A 43 -10.83 22.10 2.05
CA LEU A 43 -11.31 21.43 3.26
C LEU A 43 -12.79 21.71 3.53
N VAL A 44 -13.23 22.96 3.37
CA VAL A 44 -14.64 23.34 3.47
C VAL A 44 -15.48 22.62 2.41
N PHE A 45 -14.99 22.55 1.17
CA PHE A 45 -15.63 21.76 0.12
C PHE A 45 -15.79 20.30 0.51
N LEU A 46 -14.73 19.63 0.99
CA LEU A 46 -14.77 18.23 1.40
C LEU A 46 -15.77 17.97 2.53
N SER A 47 -15.81 18.86 3.52
CA SER A 47 -16.78 18.82 4.62
C SER A 47 -18.23 18.95 4.11
N ASN A 48 -18.48 19.88 3.19
CA ASN A 48 -19.81 20.09 2.60
C ASN A 48 -20.30 18.91 1.74
N VAL A 49 -19.38 18.21 1.07
CA VAL A 49 -19.67 16.99 0.33
C VAL A 49 -20.02 15.83 1.28
N GLY A 50 -19.62 15.93 2.55
CA GLY A 50 -19.92 14.94 3.58
C GLY A 50 -19.00 13.73 3.54
N ILE A 51 -17.71 13.91 3.21
CA ILE A 51 -16.74 12.82 3.34
C ILE A 51 -16.54 12.45 4.82
N ASP A 52 -16.14 11.20 5.07
CA ASP A 52 -16.07 10.64 6.43
C ASP A 52 -14.75 10.97 7.16
N GLY A 53 -13.85 11.71 6.53
CA GLY A 53 -12.61 12.20 7.13
C GLY A 53 -11.48 12.39 6.11
N ILE A 54 -10.40 12.99 6.57
CA ILE A 54 -9.20 13.22 5.78
C ILE A 54 -7.96 12.56 6.40
N ILE A 55 -7.04 12.13 5.55
CA ILE A 55 -5.76 11.56 5.97
C ILE A 55 -4.68 12.63 5.74
N VAL A 56 -3.99 13.03 6.80
CA VAL A 56 -3.09 14.20 6.81
C VAL A 56 -1.67 13.83 7.28
N GLN A 57 -0.68 14.65 6.92
CA GLN A 57 0.68 14.55 7.45
C GLN A 57 1.26 15.92 7.88
N ASP A 58 0.85 16.98 7.20
CA ASP A 58 1.36 18.33 7.42
C ASP A 58 0.72 18.95 8.65
N LEU A 59 1.52 19.47 9.59
CA LEU A 59 1.02 20.07 10.83
C LEU A 59 0.21 21.34 10.57
N GLY A 60 0.58 22.13 9.54
CA GLY A 60 -0.18 23.32 9.12
C GLY A 60 -1.56 22.94 8.58
N VAL A 61 -1.65 21.83 7.81
CA VAL A 61 -2.94 21.29 7.34
C VAL A 61 -3.83 20.88 8.51
N ILE A 62 -3.27 20.25 9.55
CA ILE A 62 -4.01 19.85 10.76
C ILE A 62 -4.58 21.10 11.46
N GLU A 63 -3.76 22.13 11.66
CA GLU A 63 -4.18 23.36 12.33
C GLU A 63 -5.24 24.13 11.53
N VAL A 64 -5.14 24.19 10.19
CA VAL A 64 -6.17 24.79 9.33
C VAL A 64 -7.46 23.97 9.41
N ALA A 65 -7.39 22.65 9.29
CA ALA A 65 -8.57 21.78 9.36
C ALA A 65 -9.34 21.97 10.66
N LYS A 66 -8.65 22.00 11.80
CA LYS A 66 -9.27 22.23 13.13
C LYS A 66 -9.98 23.58 13.23
N LYS A 67 -9.55 24.59 12.47
CA LYS A 67 -10.17 25.93 12.48
C LYS A 67 -11.35 26.04 11.53
N VAL A 68 -11.26 25.46 10.34
CA VAL A 68 -12.26 25.67 9.27
C VAL A 68 -13.30 24.55 9.19
N VAL A 69 -12.95 23.33 9.62
CA VAL A 69 -13.82 22.15 9.60
C VAL A 69 -13.62 21.28 10.86
N PRO A 70 -13.87 21.80 12.07
CA PRO A 70 -13.52 21.17 13.35
C PRO A 70 -14.18 19.81 13.55
N ASP A 71 -15.30 19.53 12.90
CA ASP A 71 -16.06 18.29 13.02
C ASP A 71 -15.60 17.22 11.99
N LEU A 72 -14.69 17.56 11.07
CA LEU A 72 -14.20 16.59 10.08
C LEU A 72 -13.11 15.70 10.68
N PRO A 73 -13.31 14.37 10.77
CA PRO A 73 -12.34 13.44 11.33
C PRO A 73 -10.97 13.50 10.64
N LEU A 74 -9.91 13.56 11.44
CA LEU A 74 -8.53 13.58 10.97
C LEU A 74 -7.83 12.26 11.28
N HIS A 75 -7.16 11.69 10.29
CA HIS A 75 -6.35 10.50 10.42
C HIS A 75 -4.89 10.79 10.10
N ALA A 76 -3.99 10.37 10.98
CA ALA A 76 -2.55 10.50 10.74
C ALA A 76 -2.12 9.59 9.59
N SER A 77 -1.50 10.16 8.56
CA SER A 77 -0.95 9.40 7.44
C SER A 77 0.25 8.56 7.86
N THR A 78 0.49 7.43 7.20
CA THR A 78 1.76 6.68 7.31
C THR A 78 2.99 7.55 6.99
N GLN A 79 2.81 8.65 6.27
CA GLN A 79 3.89 9.61 5.98
C GLN A 79 4.33 10.42 7.20
N MET A 80 3.59 10.41 8.30
CA MET A 80 4.02 10.96 9.59
C MET A 80 5.05 10.07 10.31
N THR A 81 5.32 8.88 9.79
CA THR A 81 6.34 7.95 10.31
C THR A 81 6.11 7.57 11.78
N ILE A 82 4.87 7.26 12.13
CA ILE A 82 4.53 6.83 13.50
C ILE A 82 4.97 5.38 13.70
N THR A 83 5.90 5.16 14.63
CA THR A 83 6.53 3.85 14.89
C THR A 83 6.46 3.42 16.36
N ASN A 84 5.83 4.21 17.23
CA ASN A 84 5.74 3.92 18.66
C ASN A 84 4.51 4.57 19.29
N SER A 85 4.18 4.16 20.52
CA SER A 85 3.01 4.64 21.25
C SER A 85 3.05 6.15 21.54
N ALA A 86 4.23 6.71 21.83
CA ALA A 86 4.37 8.15 22.05
C ALA A 86 4.05 8.97 20.78
N GLY A 87 4.45 8.49 19.61
CA GLY A 87 4.09 9.12 18.33
C GLY A 87 2.61 9.01 18.00
N ALA A 88 1.98 7.87 18.31
CA ALA A 88 0.53 7.69 18.15
C ALA A 88 -0.24 8.60 19.11
N GLU A 89 0.19 8.70 20.35
CA GLU A 89 -0.42 9.59 21.36
C GLU A 89 -0.24 11.08 21.02
N PHE A 90 0.91 11.45 20.43
CA PHE A 90 1.11 12.80 19.90
C PHE A 90 0.09 13.13 18.81
N ALA A 91 -0.15 12.20 17.88
CA ALA A 91 -1.15 12.37 16.84
C ALA A 91 -2.56 12.54 17.42
N TYR A 92 -2.93 11.75 18.42
CA TYR A 92 -4.20 11.88 19.13
C TYR A 92 -4.35 13.23 19.79
N ASN A 93 -3.35 13.68 20.54
CA ASN A 93 -3.34 14.99 21.20
C ASN A 93 -3.39 16.17 20.21
N ALA A 94 -2.92 15.95 18.98
CA ALA A 94 -3.07 16.92 17.87
C ALA A 94 -4.48 16.90 17.25
N GLY A 95 -5.39 16.02 17.71
CA GLY A 95 -6.78 15.94 17.26
C GLY A 95 -7.05 14.89 16.19
N MET A 96 -6.14 13.93 15.99
CA MET A 96 -6.34 12.84 15.04
C MET A 96 -6.93 11.61 15.74
N GLU A 97 -8.02 11.09 15.22
CA GLU A 97 -8.74 9.96 15.81
C GLU A 97 -8.10 8.60 15.48
N ARG A 98 -7.36 8.55 14.33
CA ARG A 98 -6.72 7.33 13.84
C ARG A 98 -5.28 7.61 13.44
N ALA A 99 -4.39 6.65 13.71
CA ALA A 99 -3.00 6.67 13.28
C ALA A 99 -2.69 5.50 12.35
N VAL A 100 -2.29 5.81 11.09
CA VAL A 100 -1.75 4.82 10.17
C VAL A 100 -0.27 4.64 10.47
N LEU A 101 0.09 3.50 11.04
CA LEU A 101 1.47 3.22 11.42
C LEU A 101 2.41 3.13 10.21
N ALA A 102 3.67 3.42 10.46
CA ALA A 102 4.75 3.11 9.53
C ALA A 102 4.81 1.61 9.26
N ARG A 103 5.18 1.22 8.03
CA ARG A 103 5.23 -0.19 7.60
C ARG A 103 6.40 -0.97 8.19
N GLU A 104 7.26 -0.26 8.90
CA GLU A 104 8.46 -0.77 9.54
C GLU A 104 8.23 -1.30 10.96
N CYS A 105 7.00 -1.15 11.49
CA CYS A 105 6.62 -1.70 12.79
C CYS A 105 6.49 -3.23 12.73
N SER A 106 7.08 -3.89 13.72
CA SER A 106 6.86 -5.32 13.99
C SER A 106 5.50 -5.56 14.65
N LEU A 107 5.03 -6.80 14.62
CA LEU A 107 3.78 -7.20 15.28
C LEU A 107 3.83 -6.93 16.80
N GLU A 108 4.99 -7.11 17.43
CA GLU A 108 5.19 -6.83 18.85
C GLU A 108 5.02 -5.32 19.15
N GLU A 109 5.65 -4.47 18.31
CA GLU A 109 5.51 -3.01 18.43
C GLU A 109 4.07 -2.56 18.19
N ILE A 110 3.39 -3.13 17.18
CA ILE A 110 1.97 -2.84 16.88
C ILE A 110 1.10 -3.19 18.08
N ARG A 111 1.29 -4.38 18.67
CA ARG A 111 0.55 -4.81 19.87
C ARG A 111 0.74 -3.84 21.03
N LYS A 112 1.99 -3.40 21.25
CA LYS A 112 2.30 -2.40 22.28
C LYS A 112 1.64 -1.05 21.99
N ILE A 113 1.71 -0.57 20.74
CA ILE A 113 1.08 0.71 20.34
C ILE A 113 -0.43 0.63 20.54
N CYS A 114 -1.10 -0.45 20.11
CA CYS A 114 -2.53 -0.64 20.31
C CYS A 114 -2.94 -0.65 21.79
N ALA A 115 -2.10 -1.20 22.65
CA ALA A 115 -2.38 -1.29 24.09
C ALA A 115 -2.11 0.02 24.86
N GLU A 116 -1.18 0.84 24.40
CA GLU A 116 -0.65 1.99 25.15
C GLU A 116 -1.06 3.35 24.58
N SER A 117 -1.74 3.43 23.44
CA SER A 117 -2.12 4.69 22.80
C SER A 117 -3.62 4.84 22.60
N SER A 118 -4.08 6.08 22.54
CA SER A 118 -5.50 6.43 22.51
C SER A 118 -6.16 6.36 21.11
N PRO A 119 -5.48 6.68 19.99
CA PRO A 119 -6.12 6.68 18.67
C PRO A 119 -6.38 5.26 18.17
N GLU A 120 -7.37 5.12 17.30
CA GLU A 120 -7.51 3.90 16.51
C GLU A 120 -6.25 3.63 15.69
N ILE A 121 -5.75 2.41 15.70
CA ILE A 121 -4.56 2.01 14.95
C ILE A 121 -4.94 1.36 13.64
N GLU A 122 -4.36 1.87 12.54
CA GLU A 122 -4.48 1.33 11.18
C GLU A 122 -3.12 0.83 10.70
N VAL A 123 -3.09 -0.38 10.13
CA VAL A 123 -1.88 -0.98 9.57
C VAL A 123 -2.09 -1.44 8.13
N PHE A 124 -1.02 -1.41 7.34
CA PHE A 124 -1.05 -2.05 6.02
C PHE A 124 -1.02 -3.56 6.16
N ILE A 125 -1.85 -4.24 5.36
CA ILE A 125 -1.96 -5.70 5.35
C ILE A 125 -1.69 -6.31 3.96
N HIS A 126 -1.82 -5.52 2.88
CA HIS A 126 -1.60 -6.04 1.53
C HIS A 126 -1.11 -4.96 0.56
N GLY A 127 -0.32 -5.39 -0.41
CA GLY A 127 0.08 -4.59 -1.57
C GLY A 127 1.50 -4.04 -1.50
N ALA A 128 1.76 -2.99 -2.26
CA ALA A 128 3.12 -2.51 -2.51
C ALA A 128 3.82 -1.97 -1.27
N LEU A 129 5.03 -2.48 -0.99
CA LEU A 129 5.95 -1.93 -0.01
C LEU A 129 6.88 -0.87 -0.63
N CYS A 130 7.39 0.01 0.23
CA CYS A 130 8.42 0.99 -0.08
C CYS A 130 9.78 0.47 0.44
N VAL A 131 10.87 0.73 -0.29
CA VAL A 131 12.23 0.37 0.16
C VAL A 131 12.73 1.32 1.25
N CYS A 132 12.22 2.54 1.27
CA CYS A 132 12.58 3.56 2.25
C CYS A 132 11.57 3.56 3.40
N TYR A 133 12.00 4.01 4.57
CA TYR A 133 11.11 4.30 5.67
C TYR A 133 9.89 5.11 5.22
N SER A 134 8.75 4.80 5.78
CA SER A 134 7.48 5.44 5.48
C SER A 134 7.59 6.96 5.62
N GLY A 135 7.21 7.71 4.57
CA GLY A 135 7.27 9.18 4.57
C GLY A 135 8.66 9.81 4.33
N GLN A 136 9.76 9.07 4.43
CA GLN A 136 11.13 9.62 4.48
C GLN A 136 11.89 9.55 3.14
N CYS A 137 11.25 9.12 2.05
CA CYS A 137 11.93 8.90 0.78
C CYS A 137 12.14 10.19 -0.02
N LEU A 138 13.38 10.56 -0.27
CA LEU A 138 13.77 11.67 -1.14
C LEU A 138 14.28 11.23 -2.53
N MET A 139 14.43 9.93 -2.79
CA MET A 139 15.06 9.40 -3.99
C MET A 139 14.44 9.92 -5.28
N SER A 140 13.11 9.90 -5.37
CA SER A 140 12.39 10.38 -6.56
C SER A 140 12.49 11.91 -6.75
N SER A 141 12.59 12.67 -5.67
CA SER A 141 12.80 14.13 -5.71
C SER A 141 14.19 14.49 -6.22
N LEU A 142 15.21 13.82 -5.69
CA LEU A 142 16.61 14.10 -6.03
C LEU A 142 16.98 13.66 -7.44
N ILE A 143 16.49 12.50 -7.91
CA ILE A 143 16.83 11.99 -9.24
C ILE A 143 16.04 12.70 -10.35
N GLY A 144 14.76 12.96 -10.14
CA GLY A 144 13.86 13.42 -11.21
C GLY A 144 12.93 14.58 -10.85
N GLY A 145 13.15 15.30 -9.75
CA GLY A 145 12.32 16.43 -9.32
C GLY A 145 10.86 16.05 -8.96
N ARG A 146 10.57 14.74 -8.78
CA ARG A 146 9.22 14.23 -8.52
C ARG A 146 9.10 13.76 -7.07
N SER A 147 8.63 14.64 -6.20
CA SER A 147 8.50 14.35 -4.77
C SER A 147 7.48 13.24 -4.48
N GLY A 148 7.91 12.23 -3.73
CA GLY A 148 7.04 11.20 -3.17
C GLY A 148 6.06 11.77 -2.13
N ASN A 149 6.52 12.74 -1.33
CA ASN A 149 5.73 13.43 -0.31
C ASN A 149 4.69 14.40 -0.91
N ARG A 150 4.78 14.68 -2.21
CA ARG A 150 3.76 15.42 -2.99
C ARG A 150 2.98 14.47 -3.93
N GLY A 151 2.95 13.17 -3.65
CA GLY A 151 2.19 12.17 -4.41
C GLY A 151 2.74 11.87 -5.82
N ARG A 152 3.92 12.39 -6.21
CA ARG A 152 4.47 12.33 -7.58
C ARG A 152 5.59 11.31 -7.77
N CYS A 153 5.79 10.37 -6.84
CA CYS A 153 6.89 9.39 -6.90
C CYS A 153 6.95 8.67 -8.25
N ALA A 154 8.13 8.73 -8.90
CA ALA A 154 8.41 8.04 -10.16
C ALA A 154 8.79 6.56 -9.97
N LYS A 155 8.88 6.09 -8.72
CA LYS A 155 9.30 4.73 -8.34
C LYS A 155 10.71 4.36 -8.86
N PRO A 156 11.75 5.20 -8.69
CA PRO A 156 13.11 4.88 -9.15
C PRO A 156 13.65 3.60 -8.52
N CYS A 157 13.25 3.25 -7.29
CA CYS A 157 13.61 1.99 -6.64
C CYS A 157 13.20 0.72 -7.41
N ARG A 158 12.32 0.84 -8.42
CA ARG A 158 11.88 -0.27 -9.29
C ARG A 158 12.71 -0.41 -10.56
N LEU A 159 13.76 0.40 -10.72
CA LEU A 159 14.71 0.29 -11.82
C LEU A 159 15.82 -0.72 -11.47
N PRO A 160 16.54 -1.26 -12.48
CA PRO A 160 17.70 -2.10 -12.24
C PRO A 160 18.85 -1.26 -11.68
N TYR A 161 19.58 -1.82 -10.71
CA TYR A 161 20.76 -1.23 -10.09
C TYR A 161 21.88 -2.27 -9.98
N SER A 162 23.13 -1.79 -10.06
CA SER A 162 24.31 -2.58 -9.77
C SER A 162 25.06 -1.96 -8.59
N LEU A 163 25.49 -2.79 -7.65
CA LEU A 163 26.40 -2.36 -6.60
C LEU A 163 27.82 -2.34 -7.16
N VAL A 164 28.48 -1.19 -7.07
CA VAL A 164 29.84 -1.00 -7.56
C VAL A 164 30.79 -0.54 -6.44
N ASN A 165 32.08 -0.88 -6.56
CA ASN A 165 33.11 -0.39 -5.68
C ASN A 165 33.58 1.02 -6.10
N ASN A 166 34.58 1.56 -5.40
CA ASN A 166 35.15 2.87 -5.69
C ASN A 166 35.88 2.96 -7.04
N LYS A 167 36.07 1.85 -7.75
CA LYS A 167 36.62 1.77 -9.10
C LYS A 167 35.56 1.56 -10.18
N TRP A 168 34.29 1.64 -9.80
CA TRP A 168 33.14 1.37 -10.68
C TRP A 168 33.05 -0.08 -11.18
N GLU A 169 33.71 -1.01 -10.48
CA GLU A 169 33.60 -2.44 -10.79
C GLU A 169 32.41 -3.04 -10.03
N THR A 170 31.60 -3.86 -10.70
CA THR A 170 30.45 -4.54 -10.09
C THR A 170 30.91 -5.50 -8.99
N VAL A 171 30.37 -5.34 -7.79
CA VAL A 171 30.73 -6.13 -6.60
C VAL A 171 29.86 -7.38 -6.46
N LEU A 172 28.63 -7.33 -6.97
CA LEU A 172 27.68 -8.44 -6.93
C LEU A 172 27.55 -9.06 -8.31
N ASP A 173 27.53 -10.39 -8.37
CA ASP A 173 27.11 -11.10 -9.58
C ASP A 173 25.59 -10.94 -9.74
N ASN A 174 25.16 -10.26 -10.80
CA ASN A 174 23.75 -10.06 -11.14
C ASN A 174 22.98 -11.38 -11.34
N ASN A 175 23.67 -12.47 -11.67
CA ASN A 175 23.05 -13.79 -11.79
C ASN A 175 22.67 -14.37 -10.41
N GLN A 176 23.37 -13.95 -9.35
CA GLN A 176 23.14 -14.42 -7.98
C GLN A 176 22.26 -13.42 -7.18
N ALA A 177 22.46 -12.11 -7.39
CA ALA A 177 21.79 -11.07 -6.63
C ALA A 177 20.54 -10.50 -7.31
N GLY A 178 20.32 -10.79 -8.60
CA GLY A 178 19.28 -10.17 -9.42
C GLY A 178 19.62 -8.73 -9.83
N GLN A 179 18.72 -8.11 -10.59
CA GLN A 179 18.92 -6.76 -11.12
C GLN A 179 18.16 -5.67 -10.34
N TYR A 180 17.13 -6.04 -9.60
CA TYR A 180 16.21 -5.10 -8.95
C TYR A 180 16.46 -5.02 -7.45
N LEU A 181 17.68 -4.67 -7.07
CA LEU A 181 18.21 -4.70 -5.70
C LEU A 181 17.39 -3.85 -4.69
N LEU A 182 16.66 -2.85 -5.17
CA LEU A 182 15.85 -1.94 -4.34
C LEU A 182 14.34 -2.15 -4.53
N SER A 183 13.91 -3.19 -5.24
CA SER A 183 12.49 -3.44 -5.52
C SER A 183 11.88 -4.39 -4.49
N PRO A 184 11.12 -3.90 -3.49
CA PRO A 184 10.51 -4.79 -2.50
C PRO A 184 9.45 -5.70 -3.12
N ARG A 185 9.24 -6.85 -2.49
CA ARG A 185 8.07 -7.71 -2.67
C ARG A 185 6.80 -6.99 -2.25
N ASP A 186 5.65 -7.55 -2.61
CA ASP A 186 4.37 -7.05 -2.11
C ASP A 186 4.06 -7.64 -0.73
N MET A 187 3.43 -6.84 0.13
CA MET A 187 2.96 -7.30 1.42
C MET A 187 1.77 -8.25 1.26
N ASN A 188 1.76 -9.32 2.02
CA ASN A 188 0.62 -10.21 2.19
C ASN A 188 0.65 -10.76 3.61
N THR A 189 -0.38 -10.48 4.39
CA THR A 189 -0.47 -10.84 5.80
C THR A 189 -1.56 -11.86 6.09
N LEU A 190 -2.13 -12.51 5.08
CA LEU A 190 -3.22 -13.47 5.30
C LEU A 190 -2.83 -14.54 6.32
N GLU A 191 -1.60 -15.06 6.28
CA GLU A 191 -1.18 -16.11 7.21
C GLU A 191 -1.08 -15.65 8.66
N ILE A 192 -0.81 -14.35 8.88
CA ILE A 192 -0.65 -13.74 10.21
C ILE A 192 -1.75 -12.71 10.55
N LEU A 193 -2.87 -12.74 9.80
CA LEU A 193 -3.99 -11.83 10.04
C LEU A 193 -4.63 -12.02 11.43
N PRO A 194 -4.77 -13.25 11.95
CA PRO A 194 -5.25 -13.46 13.32
C PRO A 194 -4.45 -12.68 14.36
N GLU A 195 -3.13 -12.71 14.26
CA GLU A 195 -2.23 -12.04 15.20
C GLU A 195 -2.39 -10.51 15.16
N LEU A 196 -2.69 -9.95 13.98
CA LEU A 196 -3.00 -8.51 13.84
C LEU A 196 -4.35 -8.16 14.45
N ILE A 197 -5.34 -9.04 14.33
CA ILE A 197 -6.66 -8.88 14.98
C ILE A 197 -6.50 -8.93 16.50
N GLU A 198 -5.77 -9.90 17.02
CA GLU A 198 -5.50 -10.08 18.45
C GLU A 198 -4.63 -8.95 19.02
N ALA A 199 -3.80 -8.31 18.21
CA ALA A 199 -3.03 -7.14 18.60
C ALA A 199 -3.91 -5.89 18.85
N GLY A 200 -5.20 -5.93 18.48
CA GLY A 200 -6.12 -4.81 18.68
C GLY A 200 -6.12 -3.79 17.54
N VAL A 201 -5.63 -4.16 16.35
CA VAL A 201 -5.68 -3.29 15.17
C VAL A 201 -7.14 -2.99 14.78
N ALA A 202 -7.48 -1.70 14.70
CA ALA A 202 -8.84 -1.24 14.43
C ALA A 202 -9.15 -1.18 12.92
N SER A 203 -8.15 -0.96 12.07
CA SER A 203 -8.32 -0.79 10.62
C SER A 203 -7.20 -1.45 9.82
N TYR A 204 -7.58 -2.13 8.74
CA TYR A 204 -6.69 -2.90 7.88
C TYR A 204 -6.61 -2.27 6.49
N LYS A 205 -5.42 -1.77 6.12
CA LYS A 205 -5.22 -1.02 4.88
C LYS A 205 -4.65 -1.87 3.76
N ILE A 206 -5.33 -1.85 2.61
CA ILE A 206 -4.86 -2.48 1.38
C ILE A 206 -4.32 -1.38 0.45
N GLU A 207 -3.06 -1.51 0.03
CA GLU A 207 -2.47 -0.61 -0.98
C GLU A 207 -2.93 -1.04 -2.37
N GLY A 208 -3.76 -0.22 -2.98
CA GLY A 208 -4.32 -0.48 -4.31
C GLY A 208 -4.17 0.68 -5.29
N ARG A 209 -3.44 1.76 -4.92
CA ARG A 209 -3.24 2.91 -5.80
C ARG A 209 -2.60 2.47 -7.13
N MET A 210 -3.17 2.91 -8.24
CA MET A 210 -2.77 2.52 -9.61
C MET A 210 -3.03 1.04 -9.96
N LYS A 211 -3.82 0.34 -9.18
CA LYS A 211 -4.31 -1.00 -9.50
C LYS A 211 -5.64 -0.92 -10.25
N ARG A 212 -5.96 -1.98 -10.96
CA ARG A 212 -7.27 -2.12 -11.62
C ARG A 212 -8.37 -2.42 -10.60
N PRO A 213 -9.64 -2.09 -10.90
CA PRO A 213 -10.76 -2.39 -10.01
C PRO A 213 -10.85 -3.87 -9.61
N GLU A 214 -10.52 -4.77 -10.52
CA GLU A 214 -10.54 -6.23 -10.27
C GLU A 214 -9.57 -6.63 -9.15
N TYR A 215 -8.40 -5.99 -9.09
CA TYR A 215 -7.45 -6.21 -7.99
C TYR A 215 -8.09 -5.83 -6.65
N VAL A 216 -8.73 -4.68 -6.59
CA VAL A 216 -9.37 -4.20 -5.35
C VAL A 216 -10.50 -5.16 -4.95
N ALA A 217 -11.34 -5.56 -5.90
CA ALA A 217 -12.45 -6.47 -5.64
C ALA A 217 -11.97 -7.82 -5.08
N VAL A 218 -11.01 -8.47 -5.75
CA VAL A 218 -10.48 -9.77 -5.33
C VAL A 218 -9.79 -9.70 -3.97
N VAL A 219 -8.89 -8.73 -3.79
CA VAL A 219 -8.12 -8.64 -2.54
C VAL A 219 -9.01 -8.29 -1.36
N VAL A 220 -9.93 -7.32 -1.51
CA VAL A 220 -10.84 -6.93 -0.44
C VAL A 220 -11.80 -8.05 -0.07
N ASP A 221 -12.35 -8.78 -1.05
CA ASP A 221 -13.22 -9.93 -0.79
C ASP A 221 -12.51 -11.02 0.02
N ILE A 222 -11.29 -11.39 -0.37
CA ILE A 222 -10.52 -12.43 0.32
C ILE A 222 -10.21 -12.01 1.76
N TYR A 223 -9.72 -10.78 1.98
CA TYR A 223 -9.47 -10.30 3.34
C TYR A 223 -10.75 -10.16 4.16
N ARG A 224 -11.87 -9.75 3.54
CA ARG A 224 -13.16 -9.68 4.22
C ARG A 224 -13.61 -11.06 4.69
N ARG A 225 -13.57 -12.07 3.82
CA ARG A 225 -13.91 -13.46 4.18
C ARG A 225 -12.97 -14.02 5.24
N ALA A 226 -11.68 -13.71 5.17
CA ALA A 226 -10.70 -14.12 6.16
C ALA A 226 -10.99 -13.53 7.56
N ILE A 227 -11.33 -12.24 7.64
CA ILE A 227 -11.73 -11.59 8.90
C ILE A 227 -13.03 -12.20 9.44
N ASP A 228 -14.00 -12.46 8.58
CA ASP A 228 -15.28 -13.04 9.00
C ASP A 228 -15.12 -14.49 9.48
N SER A 229 -14.28 -15.29 8.81
CA SER A 229 -13.96 -16.65 9.26
C SER A 229 -13.25 -16.67 10.63
N TYR A 230 -12.33 -15.74 10.85
CA TYR A 230 -11.69 -15.58 12.17
C TYR A 230 -12.71 -15.29 13.27
N ARG A 231 -13.63 -14.34 13.03
CA ARG A 231 -14.69 -14.00 13.99
C ARG A 231 -15.62 -15.17 14.31
N ASN A 232 -15.79 -16.07 13.37
CA ASN A 232 -16.59 -17.28 13.54
C ASN A 232 -15.81 -18.45 14.19
N GLY A 233 -14.54 -18.26 14.50
CA GLY A 233 -13.67 -19.28 15.12
C GLY A 233 -13.18 -20.36 14.15
N ASP A 234 -13.27 -20.15 12.85
CA ASP A 234 -12.83 -21.08 11.80
C ASP A 234 -11.93 -20.35 10.78
N TYR A 235 -10.82 -19.78 11.29
CA TYR A 235 -9.88 -19.08 10.41
C TYR A 235 -9.25 -20.02 9.41
N LYS A 236 -9.47 -19.71 8.13
CA LYS A 236 -8.91 -20.50 7.02
C LYS A 236 -8.66 -19.62 5.81
N VAL A 237 -7.48 -19.75 5.25
CA VAL A 237 -7.14 -19.23 3.92
C VAL A 237 -7.02 -20.39 2.97
N SER A 238 -7.81 -20.43 1.90
CA SER A 238 -7.79 -21.51 0.93
C SER A 238 -6.60 -21.36 -0.04
N GLU A 239 -6.17 -22.49 -0.63
CA GLU A 239 -5.18 -22.46 -1.71
C GLU A 239 -5.69 -21.67 -2.92
N GLU A 240 -7.00 -21.73 -3.19
CA GLU A 240 -7.65 -20.96 -4.24
C GLU A 240 -7.55 -19.45 -3.97
N ASP A 241 -7.75 -18.98 -2.73
CA ASP A 241 -7.58 -17.58 -2.36
C ASP A 241 -6.15 -17.11 -2.58
N MET A 242 -5.18 -17.93 -2.19
CA MET A 242 -3.76 -17.62 -2.40
C MET A 242 -3.39 -17.64 -3.89
N LEU A 243 -3.99 -18.52 -4.68
CA LEU A 243 -3.82 -18.54 -6.14
C LEU A 243 -4.39 -17.27 -6.79
N ASN A 244 -5.62 -16.89 -6.41
CA ASN A 244 -6.30 -15.70 -6.92
C ASN A 244 -5.51 -14.42 -6.62
N ILE A 245 -4.97 -14.28 -5.41
CA ILE A 245 -4.12 -13.16 -5.04
C ILE A 245 -2.83 -13.13 -5.87
N ARG A 246 -2.19 -14.28 -6.09
CA ARG A 246 -0.99 -14.36 -6.93
C ARG A 246 -1.29 -14.04 -8.39
N GLN A 247 -2.41 -14.50 -8.91
CA GLN A 247 -2.81 -14.29 -10.29
C GLN A 247 -3.16 -12.84 -10.57
N ILE A 248 -3.93 -12.20 -9.67
CA ILE A 248 -4.39 -10.83 -9.91
C ILE A 248 -3.24 -9.82 -9.91
N PHE A 249 -2.32 -9.93 -8.98
CA PHE A 249 -1.05 -9.16 -8.99
C PHE A 249 -0.09 -9.61 -7.89
N ASN A 250 1.16 -9.92 -8.23
CA ASN A 250 2.21 -10.13 -7.25
C ASN A 250 3.61 -9.77 -7.80
N ARG A 251 4.53 -9.42 -6.87
CA ARG A 251 5.97 -9.29 -7.07
C ARG A 251 6.71 -10.20 -6.10
N ASP A 252 6.20 -11.40 -5.86
CA ASP A 252 6.34 -12.23 -4.68
C ASP A 252 5.77 -11.56 -3.42
N PHE A 253 5.58 -12.36 -2.37
CA PHE A 253 5.01 -11.88 -1.12
C PHE A 253 6.02 -11.91 0.02
N THR A 254 5.76 -11.03 0.98
CA THR A 254 6.46 -10.91 2.26
C THR A 254 5.50 -10.37 3.31
N THR A 255 5.72 -10.72 4.56
CA THR A 255 5.05 -10.09 5.71
C THR A 255 5.64 -8.72 6.06
N GLY A 256 6.65 -8.27 5.31
CA GLY A 256 7.37 -7.03 5.58
C GLY A 256 8.18 -7.13 6.86
N PHE A 257 7.99 -6.16 7.75
CA PHE A 257 8.67 -6.09 9.05
C PHE A 257 7.86 -6.73 10.19
N LEU A 258 6.66 -7.23 9.93
CA LEU A 258 5.76 -7.73 10.98
C LEU A 258 6.39 -8.87 11.79
N GLU A 259 7.14 -9.76 11.16
CA GLU A 259 7.85 -10.86 11.80
C GLU A 259 9.33 -10.56 12.10
N GLY A 260 9.73 -9.27 12.06
CA GLY A 260 11.08 -8.80 12.29
C GLY A 260 11.75 -8.27 11.01
N HIS A 261 13.07 -8.14 11.03
CA HIS A 261 13.83 -7.62 9.88
C HIS A 261 13.96 -8.64 8.75
N PRO A 262 13.29 -8.45 7.60
CA PRO A 262 13.29 -9.42 6.51
C PRO A 262 14.62 -9.47 5.72
N GLY A 263 15.52 -8.51 5.94
CA GLY A 263 16.81 -8.44 5.26
C GLY A 263 16.67 -8.44 3.73
N LYS A 264 17.54 -9.19 3.05
CA LYS A 264 17.53 -9.31 1.58
C LYS A 264 16.26 -9.98 1.03
N GLU A 265 15.58 -10.78 1.83
CA GLU A 265 14.37 -11.51 1.42
C GLU A 265 13.18 -10.59 1.18
N MET A 266 13.23 -9.35 1.67
CA MET A 266 12.26 -8.33 1.35
C MET A 266 12.28 -7.96 -0.15
N MET A 267 13.38 -8.18 -0.87
CA MET A 267 13.56 -7.70 -2.24
C MET A 267 13.07 -8.71 -3.28
N SER A 268 12.45 -8.18 -4.33
CA SER A 268 12.02 -8.92 -5.51
C SER A 268 13.05 -8.72 -6.62
N ASP A 269 14.04 -9.60 -6.66
CA ASP A 269 15.27 -9.47 -7.44
C ASP A 269 15.09 -9.65 -8.97
N ARG A 270 14.04 -10.34 -9.40
CA ARG A 270 13.87 -10.77 -10.80
C ARG A 270 13.04 -9.80 -11.64
N ARG A 271 11.88 -9.35 -11.13
CA ARG A 271 10.95 -8.49 -11.87
C ARG A 271 10.31 -7.42 -10.97
N PRO A 272 10.23 -6.16 -11.42
CA PRO A 272 9.57 -5.07 -10.67
C PRO A 272 8.06 -5.00 -10.96
N ASN A 273 7.58 -5.77 -11.95
CA ASN A 273 6.20 -5.81 -12.42
C ASN A 273 5.46 -7.04 -11.90
N ASN A 274 4.18 -7.17 -12.29
CA ASN A 274 3.41 -8.37 -12.00
C ASN A 274 4.13 -9.63 -12.51
N ARG A 275 4.19 -10.66 -11.69
CA ARG A 275 4.75 -11.96 -12.07
C ARG A 275 3.68 -12.94 -12.58
N GLY A 276 2.43 -12.74 -12.16
CA GLY A 276 1.36 -13.68 -12.41
C GLY A 276 1.65 -15.06 -11.81
N VAL A 277 1.07 -16.08 -12.43
CA VAL A 277 1.25 -17.49 -12.08
C VAL A 277 1.88 -18.21 -13.27
N LEU A 278 2.85 -19.10 -13.01
CA LEU A 278 3.42 -19.92 -14.07
C LEU A 278 2.36 -20.89 -14.57
N VAL A 279 1.94 -20.74 -15.83
CA VAL A 279 0.90 -21.58 -16.43
C VAL A 279 1.46 -22.73 -17.27
N GLY A 280 2.75 -22.68 -17.62
CA GLY A 280 3.36 -23.76 -18.41
C GLY A 280 4.64 -23.33 -19.12
N ARG A 281 5.11 -24.18 -20.02
CA ARG A 281 6.34 -23.98 -20.79
C ARG A 281 6.09 -24.13 -22.29
N VAL A 282 6.66 -23.23 -23.07
CA VAL A 282 6.64 -23.34 -24.53
C VAL A 282 7.48 -24.53 -24.95
N VAL A 283 6.85 -25.51 -25.60
CA VAL A 283 7.51 -26.75 -26.10
C VAL A 283 7.77 -26.71 -27.60
N LYS A 284 7.01 -25.88 -28.36
CA LYS A 284 7.20 -25.72 -29.80
C LYS A 284 6.76 -24.33 -30.24
N LEU A 285 7.54 -23.70 -31.10
CA LEU A 285 7.20 -22.47 -31.79
C LEU A 285 7.03 -22.76 -33.31
N ASP A 286 5.85 -22.43 -33.82
CA ASP A 286 5.62 -22.38 -35.27
C ASP A 286 5.65 -20.91 -35.72
N ARG A 287 6.78 -20.52 -36.28
CA ARG A 287 7.00 -19.14 -36.74
C ARG A 287 6.23 -18.82 -38.02
N LYS A 288 5.80 -19.84 -38.82
CA LYS A 288 5.04 -19.62 -40.05
C LYS A 288 3.60 -19.25 -39.73
N ASP A 289 2.99 -19.95 -38.77
CA ASP A 289 1.62 -19.76 -38.36
C ASP A 289 1.48 -18.85 -37.14
N ASN A 290 2.59 -18.32 -36.63
CA ASN A 290 2.63 -17.46 -35.44
C ASN A 290 1.97 -18.13 -34.22
N LYS A 291 2.23 -19.44 -34.02
CA LYS A 291 1.65 -20.27 -32.98
C LYS A 291 2.72 -20.78 -32.02
N ALA A 292 2.39 -20.80 -30.75
CA ALA A 292 3.17 -21.47 -29.70
C ALA A 292 2.37 -22.65 -29.14
N VAL A 293 3.03 -23.79 -29.00
CA VAL A 293 2.48 -24.93 -28.26
C VAL A 293 3.04 -24.86 -26.85
N VAL A 294 2.16 -24.78 -25.87
CA VAL A 294 2.50 -24.68 -24.46
C VAL A 294 2.09 -25.98 -23.77
N LYS A 295 3.03 -26.59 -23.04
CA LYS A 295 2.71 -27.64 -22.10
C LYS A 295 2.23 -27.00 -20.80
N LEU A 296 0.94 -27.10 -20.52
CA LEU A 296 0.33 -26.49 -19.36
C LEU A 296 0.69 -27.26 -18.08
N GLU A 297 0.93 -26.48 -17.01
CA GLU A 297 1.11 -26.94 -15.63
C GLU A 297 -0.08 -26.47 -14.74
N ASN A 298 -0.79 -25.42 -15.20
CA ASN A 298 -2.03 -24.91 -14.60
C ASN A 298 -3.07 -24.65 -15.68
N GLU A 299 -4.33 -24.65 -15.31
CA GLU A 299 -5.44 -24.36 -16.21
C GLU A 299 -5.40 -22.90 -16.70
N ILE A 300 -5.84 -22.68 -17.93
CA ILE A 300 -6.03 -21.37 -18.53
C ILE A 300 -7.43 -21.30 -19.15
N HIS A 301 -8.02 -20.11 -19.15
CA HIS A 301 -9.35 -19.87 -19.66
C HIS A 301 -9.33 -18.81 -20.75
N LEU A 302 -10.38 -18.77 -21.57
CA LEU A 302 -10.55 -17.72 -22.57
C LEU A 302 -10.69 -16.36 -21.88
N GLY A 303 -9.82 -15.43 -22.23
CA GLY A 303 -9.74 -14.10 -21.62
C GLY A 303 -8.54 -13.90 -20.69
N ASP A 304 -7.83 -14.96 -20.34
CA ASP A 304 -6.60 -14.85 -19.56
C ASP A 304 -5.50 -14.16 -20.36
N GLY A 305 -4.80 -13.24 -19.72
CA GLY A 305 -3.62 -12.59 -20.28
C GLY A 305 -2.39 -13.47 -20.10
N LEU A 306 -1.74 -13.86 -21.18
CA LEU A 306 -0.49 -14.64 -21.14
C LEU A 306 0.70 -13.75 -21.47
N GLU A 307 1.78 -13.91 -20.69
CA GLU A 307 3.08 -13.28 -20.94
C GLU A 307 4.11 -14.39 -21.19
N PHE A 308 4.92 -14.22 -22.27
CA PHE A 308 5.95 -15.17 -22.68
C PHE A 308 7.36 -14.63 -22.44
#